data_7416b7a01d40ddad3741f7e9ba316ff4
#
_entry.id   7416b7a01d40ddad3741f7e9ba316ff4
#
_cell.length_a   1.000
_cell.length_b   1.000
_cell.length_c   1.000
_cell.angle_alpha   90.00
_cell.angle_beta   90.00
_cell.angle_gamma   90.00
#
_symmetry.space_group_name_H-M   'P 1'
#
loop_
_entity.id
_entity.type
_entity.pdbx_description
1 polymer ?
#
loop_
_entity_poly.entity_id
_entity_poly.type
_entity_poly.pdbx_seq_one_letter_code
_entity_poly.pdbx_strand_id
1 'polypeptide(L)'
;SINGLKFGKITLLIQPQRGYDSYTDRDIHSPNLPPPHRYLAQYHWIDKVFNANAICHIGKHGTVEWLPGKSIGLSNKCFPNIICPAIPNIYPFIVNDPGEGSQAKRRTAATIIDHLTPPLDRSELYGKYSNLENYLDEYFEAKLLNSNRIEIIEKSIFDLIKRDFTEISLDNKYNQIEEIDSFLCQIKESQIRTGLHVFGNRQNEINEINLFLCIARVPTASRIGVVQYIAEHLRLDLNPWTNKYDQKLSVKDKKILFTFSKKNILNFRMSIEFLEQQAKYLIYLFFYKEKANIKNLEKYKNQKIIDLFFNSKKHNDYFLSVSYTHLRAH
;
A
#
# COMPACT_ATOMS: atom_id res chain seq x y z
N SER A 1 27.46 -32.42 9.56
CA SER A 1 27.56 -31.22 10.43
C SER A 1 26.35 -30.33 10.21
N ILE A 2 25.84 -29.73 11.26
CA ILE A 2 24.79 -28.71 11.17
C ILE A 2 25.50 -27.36 11.09
N ASN A 3 25.29 -26.64 9.98
CA ASN A 3 25.93 -25.36 9.76
C ASN A 3 25.12 -24.24 10.40
N GLY A 4 25.70 -23.53 11.34
CA GLY A 4 25.02 -22.44 12.03
C GLY A 4 25.96 -21.63 12.92
N LEU A 5 25.48 -20.49 13.36
CA LEU A 5 26.16 -19.60 14.29
C LEU A 5 25.46 -19.63 15.64
N LYS A 6 26.23 -19.87 16.72
CA LYS A 6 25.69 -19.93 18.09
C LYS A 6 26.08 -18.69 18.88
N PHE A 7 25.07 -18.05 19.47
CA PHE A 7 25.21 -16.86 20.33
C PHE A 7 24.55 -17.14 21.70
N GLY A 8 25.29 -17.81 22.58
CA GLY A 8 24.76 -18.20 23.87
C GLY A 8 23.52 -19.12 23.74
N LYS A 9 22.34 -18.59 24.10
CA LYS A 9 21.06 -19.31 24.03
C LYS A 9 20.34 -19.15 22.68
N ILE A 10 20.93 -18.47 21.71
CA ILE A 10 20.38 -18.26 20.37
C ILE A 10 21.27 -18.98 19.37
N THR A 11 20.68 -19.65 18.40
CA THR A 11 21.39 -20.19 17.24
C THR A 11 20.74 -19.72 15.95
N LEU A 12 21.55 -19.32 14.98
CA LEU A 12 21.12 -18.98 13.63
C LEU A 12 21.46 -20.12 12.70
N LEU A 13 20.46 -20.64 12.00
CA LEU A 13 20.59 -21.77 11.08
C LEU A 13 20.02 -21.39 9.73
N ILE A 14 20.61 -21.94 8.68
CA ILE A 14 20.00 -21.90 7.32
C ILE A 14 19.13 -23.16 7.20
N GLN A 15 17.85 -22.96 6.81
CA GLN A 15 16.96 -24.10 6.57
C GLN A 15 17.53 -24.95 5.43
N PRO A 16 17.68 -26.27 5.61
CA PRO A 16 18.20 -27.14 4.54
C PRO A 16 17.24 -27.19 3.37
N GLN A 17 17.80 -27.48 2.20
CA GLN A 17 16.99 -27.73 1.02
C GLN A 17 16.09 -28.96 1.23
N ARG A 18 14.83 -28.84 0.81
CA ARG A 18 13.80 -29.87 0.89
C ARG A 18 14.10 -31.08 -0.01
N GLY A 19 14.74 -30.85 -1.16
CA GLY A 19 15.01 -31.85 -2.18
C GLY A 19 16.41 -32.46 -2.06
N TYR A 20 16.72 -33.33 -3.00
CA TYR A 20 18.02 -33.97 -3.19
C TYR A 20 18.75 -33.30 -4.35
N ASP A 21 20.08 -33.27 -4.32
CA ASP A 21 20.91 -32.51 -5.26
C ASP A 21 20.77 -32.95 -6.73
N SER A 22 20.23 -34.16 -6.97
CA SER A 22 19.99 -34.75 -8.30
C SER A 22 18.59 -34.51 -8.87
N TYR A 23 17.70 -33.83 -8.15
CA TYR A 23 16.31 -33.65 -8.56
C TYR A 23 16.08 -32.30 -9.24
N THR A 24 15.13 -32.30 -10.19
CA THR A 24 14.63 -31.09 -10.83
C THR A 24 13.73 -30.30 -9.88
N ASP A 25 13.45 -29.01 -10.19
CA ASP A 25 12.54 -28.18 -9.42
C ASP A 25 11.14 -28.80 -9.25
N ARG A 26 10.68 -29.59 -10.23
CA ARG A 26 9.40 -30.32 -10.16
C ARG A 26 9.42 -31.38 -9.06
N ASP A 27 10.55 -32.06 -8.87
CA ASP A 27 10.67 -33.12 -7.87
C ASP A 27 10.72 -32.52 -6.46
N ILE A 28 11.31 -31.34 -6.29
CA ILE A 28 11.34 -30.63 -5.01
C ILE A 28 9.94 -30.28 -4.52
N HIS A 29 9.02 -29.98 -5.42
CA HIS A 29 7.62 -29.66 -5.09
C HIS A 29 6.70 -30.88 -5.02
N SER A 30 7.22 -32.09 -5.25
CA SER A 30 6.43 -33.33 -5.20
C SER A 30 5.80 -33.53 -3.80
N PRO A 31 4.48 -33.80 -3.73
CA PRO A 31 3.80 -34.06 -2.46
C PRO A 31 4.19 -35.42 -1.85
N ASN A 32 4.90 -36.25 -2.60
CA ASN A 32 5.26 -37.62 -2.21
C ASN A 32 6.76 -37.81 -1.90
N LEU A 33 7.61 -36.81 -2.21
CA LEU A 33 9.04 -36.90 -2.00
C LEU A 33 9.40 -36.65 -0.51
N PRO A 34 9.91 -37.68 0.22
CA PRO A 34 10.35 -37.46 1.60
C PRO A 34 11.49 -36.43 1.67
N PRO A 35 11.57 -35.65 2.75
CA PRO A 35 12.71 -34.78 2.95
C PRO A 35 14.00 -35.57 3.22
N PRO A 36 15.17 -35.06 2.81
CA PRO A 36 16.43 -35.73 3.06
C PRO A 36 16.77 -35.78 4.55
N HIS A 37 17.59 -36.74 4.95
CA HIS A 37 18.02 -36.93 6.35
C HIS A 37 18.65 -35.67 6.94
N ARG A 38 19.37 -34.87 6.17
CA ARG A 38 19.95 -33.59 6.62
C ARG A 38 18.87 -32.61 7.09
N TYR A 39 17.68 -32.67 6.48
CA TYR A 39 16.54 -31.83 6.87
C TYR A 39 15.99 -32.26 8.22
N LEU A 40 15.73 -33.54 8.39
CA LEU A 40 15.29 -34.11 9.68
C LEU A 40 16.33 -33.87 10.79
N ALA A 41 17.60 -34.12 10.47
CA ALA A 41 18.68 -33.98 11.44
C ALA A 41 18.79 -32.56 12.02
N GLN A 42 18.57 -31.52 11.23
CA GLN A 42 18.62 -30.14 11.73
C GLN A 42 17.48 -29.87 12.74
N TYR A 43 16.24 -30.26 12.44
CA TYR A 43 15.12 -30.05 13.35
C TYR A 43 15.21 -30.93 14.60
N HIS A 44 15.67 -32.16 14.46
CA HIS A 44 15.95 -33.00 15.64
C HIS A 44 17.08 -32.44 16.52
N TRP A 45 18.11 -31.86 15.91
CA TRP A 45 19.15 -31.17 16.64
C TRP A 45 18.63 -29.96 17.42
N ILE A 46 17.76 -29.14 16.79
CA ILE A 46 17.10 -28.00 17.43
C ILE A 46 16.33 -28.46 18.69
N ASP A 47 15.57 -29.54 18.58
CA ASP A 47 14.72 -30.07 19.62
C ASP A 47 15.56 -30.84 20.71
N LYS A 48 16.36 -31.83 20.31
CA LYS A 48 16.96 -32.80 21.23
C LYS A 48 18.36 -32.41 21.72
N VAL A 49 19.11 -31.64 20.95
CA VAL A 49 20.50 -31.31 21.31
C VAL A 49 20.63 -29.85 21.77
N PHE A 50 20.08 -28.91 20.99
CA PHE A 50 20.07 -27.50 21.38
C PHE A 50 19.01 -27.20 22.43
N ASN A 51 17.97 -28.01 22.50
CA ASN A 51 16.85 -27.90 23.46
C ASN A 51 16.18 -26.50 23.36
N ALA A 52 15.80 -26.12 22.18
CA ALA A 52 15.20 -24.80 21.90
C ALA A 52 13.82 -24.69 22.58
N ASN A 53 13.51 -23.52 23.12
CA ASN A 53 12.20 -23.20 23.68
C ASN A 53 11.24 -22.61 22.63
N ALA A 54 11.75 -22.14 21.49
CA ALA A 54 10.98 -21.61 20.37
C ALA A 54 11.80 -21.66 19.08
N ILE A 55 11.13 -21.71 17.94
CA ILE A 55 11.74 -21.53 16.62
C ILE A 55 11.18 -20.28 16.00
N CYS A 56 12.03 -19.48 15.37
CA CYS A 56 11.63 -18.34 14.54
C CYS A 56 12.05 -18.62 13.11
N HIS A 57 11.06 -18.82 12.22
CA HIS A 57 11.28 -18.96 10.78
C HIS A 57 11.25 -17.59 10.12
N ILE A 58 12.39 -17.12 9.61
CA ILE A 58 12.52 -15.81 8.97
C ILE A 58 12.66 -15.99 7.48
N GLY A 59 11.70 -15.49 6.72
CA GLY A 59 11.69 -15.57 5.27
C GLY A 59 10.31 -15.31 4.68
N LYS A 60 10.20 -15.26 3.35
CA LYS A 60 8.90 -15.10 2.68
C LYS A 60 8.02 -16.31 2.95
N HIS A 61 8.57 -17.49 2.75
CA HIS A 61 8.07 -18.75 3.28
C HIS A 61 9.23 -19.72 3.50
N GLY A 62 8.98 -20.71 4.35
CA GLY A 62 9.86 -21.84 4.54
C GLY A 62 9.44 -23.04 3.71
N THR A 63 9.95 -24.19 4.05
CA THR A 63 9.64 -25.44 3.34
C THR A 63 9.00 -26.51 4.24
N VAL A 64 9.00 -26.35 5.55
CA VAL A 64 8.44 -27.34 6.49
C VAL A 64 6.95 -27.54 6.27
N GLU A 65 6.20 -26.47 6.08
CA GLU A 65 4.77 -26.46 5.83
C GLU A 65 4.39 -27.10 4.50
N TRP A 66 5.35 -27.23 3.58
CA TRP A 66 5.14 -27.83 2.26
C TRP A 66 5.59 -29.30 2.14
N LEU A 67 6.09 -29.88 3.22
CA LEU A 67 6.52 -31.27 3.24
C LEU A 67 5.32 -32.23 3.03
N PRO A 68 5.56 -33.48 2.54
CA PRO A 68 4.52 -34.45 2.28
C PRO A 68 3.62 -34.73 3.49
N GLY A 69 2.35 -34.93 3.20
CA GLY A 69 1.32 -35.21 4.20
C GLY A 69 -0.03 -34.58 3.82
N LYS A 70 -1.00 -34.73 4.70
CA LYS A 70 -2.34 -34.17 4.50
C LYS A 70 -2.29 -32.64 4.46
N SER A 71 -3.17 -32.02 3.67
CA SER A 71 -3.31 -30.57 3.62
C SER A 71 -3.95 -29.98 4.89
N ILE A 72 -4.87 -30.73 5.49
CA ILE A 72 -5.61 -30.35 6.71
C ILE A 72 -5.71 -31.58 7.62
N GLY A 73 -5.71 -31.35 8.93
CA GLY A 73 -5.86 -32.43 9.90
C GLY A 73 -4.68 -33.41 9.84
N LEU A 74 -3.48 -32.89 10.03
CA LEU A 74 -2.25 -33.67 9.99
C LEU A 74 -2.29 -34.84 10.97
N SER A 75 -1.75 -35.97 10.51
CA SER A 75 -1.52 -37.15 11.36
C SER A 75 -0.05 -37.22 11.78
N ASN A 76 0.25 -38.15 12.68
CA ASN A 76 1.62 -38.46 13.10
C ASN A 76 2.49 -39.05 11.96
N LYS A 77 1.92 -39.36 10.80
CA LYS A 77 2.62 -39.81 9.59
C LYS A 77 2.92 -38.66 8.61
N CYS A 78 2.45 -37.45 8.87
CA CYS A 78 2.71 -36.30 8.04
C CYS A 78 4.06 -35.68 8.40
N PHE A 79 4.91 -35.40 7.40
CA PHE A 79 6.26 -34.91 7.62
C PHE A 79 6.31 -33.59 8.38
N PRO A 80 5.41 -32.61 8.19
CA PRO A 80 5.42 -31.41 9.03
C PRO A 80 5.31 -31.73 10.54
N ASN A 81 4.47 -32.69 10.94
CA ASN A 81 4.35 -33.13 12.33
C ASN A 81 5.54 -33.96 12.83
N ILE A 82 6.18 -34.73 11.93
CA ILE A 82 7.36 -35.53 12.30
C ILE A 82 8.57 -34.63 12.56
N ILE A 83 8.70 -33.55 11.77
CA ILE A 83 9.91 -32.71 11.71
C ILE A 83 9.82 -31.51 12.63
N CYS A 84 8.71 -30.79 12.59
CA CYS A 84 8.55 -29.58 13.39
C CYS A 84 8.35 -29.97 14.86
N PRO A 85 9.26 -29.59 15.78
CA PRO A 85 9.10 -29.94 17.19
C PRO A 85 7.88 -29.24 17.80
N ALA A 86 7.34 -29.81 18.87
CA ALA A 86 6.19 -29.29 19.60
C ALA A 86 6.57 -28.11 20.52
N ILE A 87 7.18 -27.08 19.96
CA ILE A 87 7.56 -25.82 20.61
C ILE A 87 6.98 -24.65 19.85
N PRO A 88 6.85 -23.46 20.46
CA PRO A 88 6.38 -22.27 19.77
C PRO A 88 7.12 -22.03 18.46
N ASN A 89 6.35 -21.96 17.37
CA ASN A 89 6.84 -21.67 16.03
C ASN A 89 6.40 -20.27 15.63
N ILE A 90 7.33 -19.32 15.64
CA ILE A 90 7.10 -17.91 15.32
C ILE A 90 7.51 -17.67 13.87
N TYR A 91 6.64 -17.03 13.11
CA TYR A 91 6.85 -16.86 11.68
C TYR A 91 6.62 -15.40 11.28
N PRO A 92 7.67 -14.54 11.33
CA PRO A 92 7.62 -13.21 10.75
C PRO A 92 7.40 -13.34 9.24
N PHE A 93 6.33 -12.72 8.73
CA PHE A 93 5.86 -12.95 7.36
C PHE A 93 5.47 -11.67 6.64
N ILE A 94 5.45 -11.70 5.31
CA ILE A 94 4.99 -10.59 4.49
C ILE A 94 3.52 -10.77 4.12
N VAL A 95 2.74 -9.68 4.27
CA VAL A 95 1.28 -9.66 4.10
C VAL A 95 0.82 -9.97 2.65
N ASN A 96 1.69 -9.84 1.66
CA ASN A 96 1.31 -9.98 0.26
C ASN A 96 1.05 -11.42 -0.21
N ASP A 97 1.23 -12.42 0.67
CA ASP A 97 1.07 -13.83 0.32
C ASP A 97 0.32 -14.62 1.41
N PRO A 98 -0.96 -14.28 1.66
CA PRO A 98 -1.73 -14.85 2.77
C PRO A 98 -1.97 -16.36 2.62
N GLY A 99 -1.93 -16.90 1.39
CA GLY A 99 -2.07 -18.33 1.14
C GLY A 99 -0.96 -19.14 1.77
N GLU A 100 0.28 -18.71 1.64
CA GLU A 100 1.46 -19.37 2.21
C GLU A 100 1.50 -19.25 3.74
N GLY A 101 1.16 -18.08 4.29
CA GLY A 101 1.00 -17.90 5.74
C GLY A 101 -0.06 -18.82 6.32
N SER A 102 -1.15 -19.08 5.59
CA SER A 102 -2.19 -20.03 6.00
C SER A 102 -1.67 -21.48 6.05
N GLN A 103 -0.76 -21.88 5.15
CA GLN A 103 -0.12 -23.20 5.20
C GLN A 103 0.76 -23.34 6.45
N ALA A 104 1.58 -22.35 6.76
CA ALA A 104 2.40 -22.36 7.97
C ALA A 104 1.53 -22.49 9.23
N LYS A 105 0.44 -21.74 9.34
CA LYS A 105 -0.51 -21.86 10.47
C LYS A 105 -1.12 -23.25 10.57
N ARG A 106 -1.57 -23.82 9.47
CA ARG A 106 -2.31 -25.09 9.47
C ARG A 106 -1.41 -26.30 9.62
N ARG A 107 -0.20 -26.26 9.07
CA ARG A 107 0.67 -27.43 8.95
C ARG A 107 1.85 -27.45 9.89
N THR A 108 2.22 -26.33 10.49
CA THR A 108 3.30 -26.26 11.49
C THR A 108 2.90 -25.53 12.76
N ALA A 109 1.60 -25.27 12.94
CA ALA A 109 1.05 -24.51 14.09
C ALA A 109 1.76 -23.17 14.29
N ALA A 110 2.19 -22.52 13.20
CA ALA A 110 2.95 -21.28 13.28
C ALA A 110 2.09 -20.11 13.76
N THR A 111 2.66 -19.28 14.62
CA THR A 111 2.13 -17.95 14.93
C THR A 111 2.69 -16.97 13.91
N ILE A 112 1.84 -16.49 13.03
CA ILE A 112 2.24 -15.52 12.00
C ILE A 112 2.30 -14.13 12.62
N ILE A 113 3.42 -13.44 12.41
CA ILE A 113 3.60 -12.03 12.76
C ILE A 113 3.80 -11.27 11.46
N ASP A 114 2.74 -10.63 10.98
CA ASP A 114 2.81 -9.91 9.71
C ASP A 114 3.50 -8.56 9.86
N HIS A 115 4.20 -8.16 8.79
CA HIS A 115 4.57 -6.78 8.62
C HIS A 115 3.32 -5.92 8.41
N LEU A 116 3.38 -4.66 8.82
CA LEU A 116 2.36 -3.69 8.44
C LEU A 116 2.26 -3.62 6.92
N THR A 117 1.04 -3.59 6.41
CA THR A 117 0.80 -3.38 4.97
C THR A 117 1.40 -2.03 4.58
N PRO A 118 2.31 -1.98 3.59
CA PRO A 118 2.83 -0.70 3.15
C PRO A 118 1.69 0.15 2.59
N PRO A 119 1.62 1.44 2.94
CA PRO A 119 0.65 2.33 2.35
C PRO A 119 0.86 2.37 0.84
N LEU A 120 -0.24 2.38 0.11
CA LEU A 120 -0.25 2.62 -1.33
C LEU A 120 -0.29 4.13 -1.52
N ASP A 121 0.78 4.71 -1.99
CA ASP A 121 0.81 6.12 -2.36
C ASP A 121 0.68 6.27 -3.88
N ARG A 122 0.12 7.39 -4.32
CA ARG A 122 0.06 7.70 -5.74
C ARG A 122 1.48 7.99 -6.22
N SER A 123 1.77 7.59 -7.45
CA SER A 123 3.03 7.96 -8.08
C SER A 123 3.05 9.47 -8.28
N GLU A 124 4.01 10.15 -7.67
CA GLU A 124 4.24 11.56 -7.97
C GLU A 124 4.94 11.68 -9.34
N LEU A 125 4.59 12.72 -10.09
CA LEU A 125 5.27 13.02 -11.33
C LEU A 125 6.56 13.78 -11.03
N TYR A 126 7.69 13.24 -11.47
CA TYR A 126 9.02 13.84 -11.29
C TYR A 126 9.68 14.16 -12.62
N GLY A 127 10.57 15.15 -12.61
CA GLY A 127 11.39 15.49 -13.77
C GLY A 127 10.57 15.86 -15.00
N LYS A 128 10.76 15.13 -16.11
CA LYS A 128 10.10 15.40 -17.40
C LYS A 128 8.57 15.35 -17.33
N TYR A 129 8.01 14.44 -16.52
CA TYR A 129 6.57 14.28 -16.36
C TYR A 129 5.93 15.44 -15.60
N SER A 130 6.59 15.97 -14.56
CA SER A 130 6.12 17.16 -13.84
C SER A 130 6.14 18.42 -14.72
N ASN A 131 7.15 18.55 -15.56
CA ASN A 131 7.20 19.68 -16.51
C ASN A 131 6.06 19.58 -17.53
N LEU A 132 5.76 18.41 -18.06
CA LEU A 132 4.66 18.19 -18.98
C LEU A 132 3.32 18.49 -18.34
N GLU A 133 3.13 18.09 -17.07
CA GLU A 133 1.93 18.41 -16.30
C GLU A 133 1.72 19.92 -16.15
N ASN A 134 2.76 20.67 -15.80
CA ASN A 134 2.64 22.12 -15.68
C ASN A 134 2.22 22.79 -17.00
N TYR A 135 2.74 22.32 -18.13
CA TYR A 135 2.30 22.83 -19.45
C TYR A 135 0.87 22.46 -19.79
N LEU A 136 0.41 21.26 -19.41
CA LEU A 136 -0.99 20.86 -19.60
C LEU A 136 -1.94 21.69 -18.73
N ASP A 137 -1.59 21.93 -17.47
CA ASP A 137 -2.36 22.80 -16.58
C ASP A 137 -2.48 24.21 -17.16
N GLU A 138 -1.36 24.79 -17.64
CA GLU A 138 -1.35 26.10 -18.32
C GLU A 138 -2.19 26.11 -19.60
N TYR A 139 -2.16 25.02 -20.39
CA TYR A 139 -2.97 24.87 -21.59
C TYR A 139 -4.47 24.87 -21.26
N PHE A 140 -4.90 24.08 -20.29
CA PHE A 140 -6.30 24.02 -19.89
C PHE A 140 -6.79 25.33 -19.26
N GLU A 141 -5.98 26.02 -18.51
CA GLU A 141 -6.29 27.37 -18.01
C GLU A 141 -6.43 28.37 -19.16
N ALA A 142 -5.51 28.38 -20.11
CA ALA A 142 -5.57 29.25 -21.29
C ALA A 142 -6.81 28.96 -22.15
N LYS A 143 -7.18 27.67 -22.29
CA LYS A 143 -8.40 27.26 -23.03
C LYS A 143 -9.68 27.78 -22.37
N LEU A 144 -9.74 27.79 -21.03
CA LEU A 144 -10.87 28.34 -20.27
C LEU A 144 -11.00 29.86 -20.43
N LEU A 145 -9.87 30.55 -20.56
CA LEU A 145 -9.82 32.03 -20.71
C LEU A 145 -9.87 32.50 -22.14
N ASN A 146 -10.03 31.60 -23.13
CA ASN A 146 -9.94 31.92 -24.56
C ASN A 146 -8.69 32.76 -24.91
N SER A 147 -7.56 32.39 -24.32
CA SER A 147 -6.30 33.14 -24.45
C SER A 147 -5.62 32.90 -25.80
N ASN A 148 -5.08 33.94 -26.41
CA ASN A 148 -4.22 33.84 -27.60
C ASN A 148 -2.92 33.06 -27.39
N ARG A 149 -2.63 32.62 -26.15
CA ARG A 149 -1.44 31.83 -25.78
C ARG A 149 -1.61 30.33 -26.05
N ILE A 150 -2.82 29.84 -26.34
CA ILE A 150 -3.12 28.41 -26.51
C ILE A 150 -2.16 27.76 -27.52
N GLU A 151 -1.98 28.36 -28.70
CA GLU A 151 -1.12 27.81 -29.76
C GLU A 151 0.37 27.73 -29.33
N ILE A 152 0.82 28.71 -28.56
CA ILE A 152 2.22 28.75 -28.05
C ILE A 152 2.45 27.64 -27.04
N ILE A 153 1.49 27.44 -26.14
CA ILE A 153 1.57 26.41 -25.09
C ILE A 153 1.48 25.02 -25.72
N GLU A 154 0.56 24.84 -26.66
CA GLU A 154 0.39 23.62 -27.43
C GLU A 154 1.68 23.22 -28.15
N LYS A 155 2.31 24.17 -28.84
CA LYS A 155 3.60 23.94 -29.46
C LYS A 155 4.68 23.52 -28.46
N SER A 156 4.73 24.18 -27.29
CA SER A 156 5.67 23.85 -26.23
C SER A 156 5.48 22.43 -25.69
N ILE A 157 4.22 21.98 -25.55
CA ILE A 157 3.88 20.62 -25.16
C ILE A 157 4.42 19.61 -26.20
N PHE A 158 4.14 19.83 -27.49
CA PHE A 158 4.62 18.92 -28.54
C PHE A 158 6.13 18.91 -28.69
N ASP A 159 6.80 20.04 -28.54
CA ASP A 159 8.25 20.13 -28.58
C ASP A 159 8.88 19.37 -27.37
N LEU A 160 8.28 19.49 -26.20
CA LEU A 160 8.70 18.74 -25.00
C LEU A 160 8.51 17.23 -25.19
N ILE A 161 7.38 16.80 -25.75
CA ILE A 161 7.10 15.38 -26.00
C ILE A 161 8.09 14.81 -27.01
N LYS A 162 8.32 15.47 -28.13
CA LYS A 162 9.30 15.02 -29.14
C LYS A 162 10.71 14.88 -28.57
N ARG A 163 11.08 15.75 -27.64
CA ARG A 163 12.41 15.75 -27.04
C ARG A 163 12.59 14.66 -25.97
N ASP A 164 11.62 14.51 -25.10
CA ASP A 164 11.80 13.79 -23.82
C ASP A 164 10.95 12.51 -23.69
N PHE A 165 9.98 12.27 -24.60
CA PHE A 165 9.03 11.16 -24.48
C PHE A 165 8.98 10.31 -25.76
N THR A 166 9.80 9.27 -25.78
CA THR A 166 9.82 8.30 -26.91
C THR A 166 8.65 7.31 -26.85
N GLU A 167 8.03 7.20 -25.68
CA GLU A 167 6.90 6.31 -25.40
C GLU A 167 5.54 6.84 -25.87
N ILE A 168 5.44 8.12 -26.23
CA ILE A 168 4.21 8.75 -26.68
C ILE A 168 4.22 8.88 -28.21
N SER A 169 3.32 8.15 -28.88
CA SER A 169 3.15 8.25 -30.34
C SER A 169 2.27 9.43 -30.71
N LEU A 170 2.72 10.26 -31.68
CA LEU A 170 2.08 11.52 -32.07
C LEU A 170 1.31 11.42 -33.40
N ASP A 171 0.60 10.32 -33.67
CA ASP A 171 0.08 10.04 -34.99
C ASP A 171 -1.22 10.79 -35.38
N ASN A 172 -1.95 11.42 -34.44
CA ASN A 172 -3.19 12.18 -34.73
C ASN A 172 -3.28 13.51 -33.98
N LYS A 173 -3.42 14.60 -34.71
CA LYS A 173 -3.30 15.98 -34.21
C LYS A 173 -4.46 16.51 -33.33
N TYR A 174 -5.64 15.94 -33.37
CA TYR A 174 -6.82 16.56 -32.77
C TYR A 174 -7.27 16.06 -31.39
N ASN A 175 -6.77 14.88 -30.94
CA ASN A 175 -7.08 14.35 -29.60
C ASN A 175 -5.85 14.19 -28.72
N GLN A 176 -4.70 14.65 -29.17
CA GLN A 176 -3.41 14.33 -28.56
C GLN A 176 -3.22 14.92 -27.17
N ILE A 177 -3.70 16.12 -26.89
CA ILE A 177 -3.51 16.76 -25.57
C ILE A 177 -4.35 16.06 -24.49
N GLU A 178 -5.59 15.68 -24.81
CA GLU A 178 -6.45 14.92 -23.89
C GLU A 178 -5.92 13.48 -23.68
N GLU A 179 -5.32 12.87 -24.69
CA GLU A 179 -4.64 11.57 -24.56
C GLU A 179 -3.38 11.66 -23.73
N ILE A 180 -2.58 12.72 -23.89
CA ILE A 180 -1.39 12.99 -23.07
C ILE A 180 -1.77 13.24 -21.62
N ASP A 181 -2.80 14.03 -21.36
CA ASP A 181 -3.34 14.23 -20.02
C ASP A 181 -3.83 12.90 -19.40
N SER A 182 -4.54 12.10 -20.19
CA SER A 182 -4.98 10.77 -19.78
C SER A 182 -3.80 9.84 -19.43
N PHE A 183 -2.73 9.86 -20.23
CA PHE A 183 -1.51 9.11 -19.97
C PHE A 183 -0.82 9.54 -18.67
N LEU A 184 -0.63 10.85 -18.44
CA LEU A 184 -0.07 11.35 -17.18
C LEU A 184 -0.94 11.00 -15.99
N CYS A 185 -2.24 11.04 -16.17
CA CYS A 185 -3.20 10.64 -15.16
C CYS A 185 -3.08 9.14 -14.83
N GLN A 186 -2.88 8.26 -15.81
CA GLN A 186 -2.64 6.83 -15.56
C GLN A 186 -1.35 6.60 -14.77
N ILE A 187 -0.28 7.34 -15.06
CA ILE A 187 0.96 7.28 -14.27
C ILE A 187 0.70 7.70 -12.83
N LYS A 188 -0.01 8.80 -12.59
CA LYS A 188 -0.38 9.27 -11.25
C LYS A 188 -1.28 8.28 -10.49
N GLU A 189 -2.14 7.56 -11.22
CA GLU A 189 -3.02 6.54 -10.63
C GLU A 189 -2.28 5.26 -10.28
N SER A 190 -1.11 5.02 -10.90
CA SER A 190 -0.29 3.90 -10.50
C SER A 190 0.10 4.04 -9.04
N GLN A 191 -0.27 3.02 -8.25
CA GLN A 191 0.00 3.04 -6.82
C GLN A 191 1.34 2.36 -6.55
N ILE A 192 2.26 3.10 -5.95
CA ILE A 192 3.58 2.61 -5.56
C ILE A 192 3.54 2.23 -4.09
N ARG A 193 4.02 1.02 -3.78
CA ARG A 193 4.21 0.61 -2.39
C ARG A 193 5.44 1.30 -1.82
N THR A 194 5.30 1.95 -0.66
CA THR A 194 6.38 2.72 -0.01
C THR A 194 7.43 1.87 0.71
N GLY A 195 7.52 0.58 0.42
CA GLY A 195 8.46 -0.35 1.04
C GLY A 195 7.87 -1.11 2.22
N LEU A 196 8.66 -2.05 2.75
CA LEU A 196 8.22 -2.90 3.85
C LEU A 196 8.45 -2.20 5.21
N HIS A 197 7.53 -2.46 6.13
CA HIS A 197 7.71 -2.15 7.53
C HIS A 197 8.90 -2.93 8.12
N VAL A 198 9.67 -2.30 8.98
CA VAL A 198 10.78 -2.94 9.71
C VAL A 198 10.32 -3.23 11.14
N PHE A 199 10.37 -4.49 11.56
CA PHE A 199 9.99 -4.88 12.92
C PHE A 199 10.80 -4.13 13.98
N GLY A 200 10.11 -3.65 15.00
CA GLY A 200 10.71 -2.87 16.10
C GLY A 200 10.97 -1.39 15.79
N ASN A 201 10.81 -0.97 14.53
CA ASN A 201 10.95 0.43 14.15
C ASN A 201 9.57 1.04 13.90
N ARG A 202 9.36 2.23 14.45
CA ARG A 202 8.20 3.04 14.09
C ARG A 202 8.33 3.53 12.66
N GLN A 203 7.26 3.46 11.88
CA GLN A 203 7.23 4.10 10.56
C GLN A 203 7.39 5.62 10.68
N ASN A 204 7.84 6.25 9.60
CA ASN A 204 7.81 7.70 9.55
C ASN A 204 6.36 8.21 9.53
N GLU A 205 6.14 9.41 10.02
CA GLU A 205 4.82 10.00 10.21
C GLU A 205 4.03 10.12 8.90
N ILE A 206 4.68 10.37 7.78
CA ILE A 206 4.02 10.45 6.47
C ILE A 206 3.47 9.07 6.07
N ASN A 207 4.24 8.00 6.26
CA ASN A 207 3.80 6.65 5.98
C ASN A 207 2.67 6.23 6.91
N GLU A 208 2.71 6.60 8.19
CA GLU A 208 1.60 6.38 9.13
C GLU A 208 0.33 7.09 8.64
N ILE A 209 0.41 8.37 8.25
CA ILE A 209 -0.74 9.12 7.74
C ILE A 209 -1.28 8.52 6.45
N ASN A 210 -0.41 8.10 5.54
CA ASN A 210 -0.82 7.43 4.31
C ASN A 210 -1.49 6.09 4.59
N LEU A 211 -0.98 5.31 5.54
CA LEU A 211 -1.62 4.07 5.98
C LEU A 211 -3.01 4.32 6.60
N PHE A 212 -3.12 5.32 7.47
CA PHE A 212 -4.41 5.76 8.02
C PHE A 212 -5.40 6.15 6.91
N LEU A 213 -4.95 6.91 5.92
CA LEU A 213 -5.81 7.28 4.80
C LEU A 213 -6.25 6.04 4.01
N CYS A 214 -5.35 5.11 3.71
CA CYS A 214 -5.68 3.88 2.99
C CYS A 214 -6.75 3.06 3.69
N ILE A 215 -6.70 2.97 5.02
CA ILE A 215 -7.70 2.26 5.83
C ILE A 215 -8.98 3.09 5.94
N ALA A 216 -8.86 4.38 6.22
CA ALA A 216 -9.97 5.27 6.50
C ALA A 216 -10.83 5.59 5.27
N ARG A 217 -10.27 5.57 4.06
CA ARG A 217 -11.01 5.85 2.82
C ARG A 217 -12.00 4.74 2.44
N VAL A 218 -11.79 3.52 2.94
CA VAL A 218 -12.67 2.38 2.67
C VAL A 218 -13.88 2.46 3.59
N PRO A 219 -15.13 2.47 3.08
CA PRO A 219 -16.31 2.41 3.90
C PRO A 219 -16.46 1.02 4.55
N THR A 220 -17.07 1.00 5.72
CA THR A 220 -17.43 -0.21 6.45
C THR A 220 -18.94 -0.24 6.69
N ALA A 221 -19.47 -1.34 7.23
CA ALA A 221 -20.90 -1.43 7.57
C ALA A 221 -21.37 -0.34 8.55
N SER A 222 -20.47 0.18 9.38
CA SER A 222 -20.78 1.18 10.43
C SER A 222 -20.26 2.59 10.14
N ARG A 223 -19.47 2.77 9.07
CA ARG A 223 -18.78 4.04 8.80
C ARG A 223 -18.53 4.25 7.31
N ILE A 224 -18.87 5.43 6.80
CA ILE A 224 -18.50 5.87 5.46
C ILE A 224 -16.98 6.18 5.41
N GLY A 225 -16.38 6.12 4.22
CA GLY A 225 -14.96 6.44 4.04
C GLY A 225 -14.66 7.92 4.31
N VAL A 226 -13.44 8.23 4.77
CA VAL A 226 -13.07 9.61 5.16
C VAL A 226 -13.17 10.60 4.00
N VAL A 227 -12.83 10.20 2.79
CA VAL A 227 -12.91 11.05 1.59
C VAL A 227 -14.38 11.32 1.25
N GLN A 228 -15.24 10.30 1.38
CA GLN A 228 -16.69 10.45 1.22
C GLN A 228 -17.27 11.35 2.31
N TYR A 229 -16.85 11.17 3.56
CA TYR A 229 -17.26 12.00 4.69
C TYR A 229 -16.98 13.49 4.45
N ILE A 230 -15.78 13.80 3.95
CA ILE A 230 -15.43 15.19 3.59
C ILE A 230 -16.30 15.70 2.45
N ALA A 231 -16.50 14.92 1.39
CA ALA A 231 -17.33 15.30 0.25
C ALA A 231 -18.78 15.65 0.67
N GLU A 232 -19.39 14.82 1.50
CA GLU A 232 -20.74 15.04 2.01
C GLU A 232 -20.85 16.33 2.86
N HIS A 233 -19.86 16.60 3.72
CA HIS A 233 -19.86 17.80 4.57
C HIS A 233 -19.53 19.09 3.77
N LEU A 234 -18.81 18.97 2.68
CA LEU A 234 -18.68 20.06 1.70
C LEU A 234 -19.92 20.22 0.82
N ARG A 235 -20.94 19.36 0.95
CA ARG A 235 -22.18 19.33 0.18
C ARG A 235 -21.94 19.11 -1.33
N LEU A 236 -20.94 18.29 -1.66
CA LEU A 236 -20.70 17.88 -3.03
C LEU A 236 -21.71 16.80 -3.43
N ASP A 237 -22.10 16.82 -4.71
CA ASP A 237 -22.97 15.80 -5.30
C ASP A 237 -22.18 14.56 -5.72
N LEU A 238 -20.86 14.67 -5.88
CA LEU A 238 -19.99 13.54 -6.19
C LEU A 238 -19.83 12.59 -4.99
N ASN A 239 -19.80 11.29 -5.29
CA ASN A 239 -19.48 10.27 -4.30
C ASN A 239 -18.10 9.64 -4.63
N PRO A 240 -17.06 9.88 -3.81
CA PRO A 240 -15.71 9.36 -4.05
C PRO A 240 -15.61 7.83 -4.15
N TRP A 241 -16.58 7.11 -3.60
CA TRP A 241 -16.57 5.65 -3.53
C TRP A 241 -17.30 4.97 -4.69
N THR A 242 -18.42 5.54 -5.15
CA THR A 242 -19.31 4.89 -6.12
C THR A 242 -19.25 5.49 -7.52
N ASN A 243 -18.81 6.73 -7.67
CA ASN A 243 -18.75 7.39 -8.96
C ASN A 243 -17.57 6.85 -9.80
N LYS A 244 -17.78 6.80 -11.12
CA LYS A 244 -16.74 6.41 -12.06
C LYS A 244 -15.77 7.56 -12.33
N TYR A 245 -14.53 7.25 -12.62
CA TYR A 245 -13.47 8.24 -12.87
C TYR A 245 -13.72 9.13 -14.10
N ASP A 246 -14.48 8.66 -15.07
CA ASP A 246 -14.86 9.40 -16.28
C ASP A 246 -16.08 10.32 -16.10
N GLN A 247 -16.68 10.30 -14.89
CA GLN A 247 -17.85 11.12 -14.61
C GLN A 247 -17.50 12.60 -14.58
N LYS A 248 -18.31 13.39 -15.32
CA LYS A 248 -18.18 14.86 -15.33
C LYS A 248 -18.66 15.46 -14.01
N LEU A 249 -17.91 16.42 -13.50
CA LEU A 249 -18.33 17.19 -12.33
C LEU A 249 -19.52 18.09 -12.65
N SER A 250 -20.47 18.18 -11.70
CA SER A 250 -21.56 19.14 -11.77
C SER A 250 -21.03 20.58 -11.68
N VAL A 251 -21.79 21.53 -12.21
CA VAL A 251 -21.46 22.97 -12.08
C VAL A 251 -21.42 23.39 -10.60
N LYS A 252 -22.29 22.79 -9.79
CA LYS A 252 -22.33 23.00 -8.34
C LYS A 252 -21.02 22.54 -7.69
N ASP A 253 -20.58 21.31 -7.96
CA ASP A 253 -19.36 20.77 -7.38
C ASP A 253 -18.11 21.60 -7.77
N LYS A 254 -18.02 22.03 -9.04
CA LYS A 254 -16.93 22.89 -9.50
C LYS A 254 -16.87 24.20 -8.71
N LYS A 255 -18.01 24.84 -8.46
CA LYS A 255 -18.09 26.09 -7.68
C LYS A 255 -17.66 25.86 -6.23
N ILE A 256 -18.16 24.80 -5.59
CA ILE A 256 -17.81 24.46 -4.21
C ILE A 256 -16.33 24.18 -4.10
N LEU A 257 -15.79 23.29 -4.95
CA LEU A 257 -14.38 22.92 -4.96
C LEU A 257 -13.48 24.14 -5.19
N PHE A 258 -13.85 25.05 -6.11
CA PHE A 258 -13.12 26.31 -6.31
C PHE A 258 -13.11 27.17 -5.05
N THR A 259 -14.22 27.24 -4.30
CA THR A 259 -14.32 28.05 -3.07
C THR A 259 -13.31 27.59 -2.01
N PHE A 260 -13.05 26.28 -1.93
CA PHE A 260 -12.11 25.70 -0.97
C PHE A 260 -10.69 25.60 -1.51
N SER A 261 -10.49 25.10 -2.73
CA SER A 261 -9.14 24.86 -3.29
C SER A 261 -8.45 26.11 -3.84
N LYS A 262 -9.22 27.14 -4.23
CA LYS A 262 -8.76 28.30 -5.02
C LYS A 262 -8.18 27.93 -6.39
N LYS A 263 -8.36 26.68 -6.84
CA LYS A 263 -7.92 26.15 -8.11
C LYS A 263 -9.12 25.68 -8.93
N ASN A 264 -9.00 25.74 -10.25
CA ASN A 264 -10.00 25.18 -11.15
C ASN A 264 -9.89 23.67 -11.17
N ILE A 265 -10.77 22.99 -10.44
CA ILE A 265 -10.89 21.54 -10.46
C ILE A 265 -11.84 21.17 -11.58
N LEU A 266 -11.32 20.54 -12.63
CA LEU A 266 -12.03 20.37 -13.90
C LEU A 266 -12.77 19.02 -13.98
N ASN A 267 -12.24 17.98 -13.39
CA ASN A 267 -12.74 16.62 -13.52
C ASN A 267 -12.84 15.91 -12.16
N PHE A 268 -13.49 14.75 -12.18
CA PHE A 268 -13.71 13.93 -10.99
C PHE A 268 -12.40 13.54 -10.31
N ARG A 269 -11.37 13.17 -11.07
CA ARG A 269 -10.07 12.76 -10.57
C ARG A 269 -9.38 13.85 -9.74
N MET A 270 -9.30 15.08 -10.29
CA MET A 270 -8.74 16.22 -9.54
C MET A 270 -9.51 16.51 -8.24
N SER A 271 -10.83 16.26 -8.23
CA SER A 271 -11.63 16.42 -7.03
C SER A 271 -11.29 15.36 -5.97
N ILE A 272 -11.09 14.11 -6.37
CA ILE A 272 -10.67 13.05 -5.44
C ILE A 272 -9.28 13.35 -4.88
N GLU A 273 -8.34 13.76 -5.71
CA GLU A 273 -6.99 14.16 -5.28
C GLU A 273 -7.04 15.29 -4.25
N PHE A 274 -7.81 16.34 -4.51
CA PHE A 274 -8.00 17.41 -3.55
C PHE A 274 -8.59 16.92 -2.22
N LEU A 275 -9.62 16.09 -2.27
CA LEU A 275 -10.27 15.54 -1.08
C LEU A 275 -9.34 14.63 -0.28
N GLU A 276 -8.53 13.81 -0.94
CA GLU A 276 -7.52 12.97 -0.27
C GLU A 276 -6.42 13.81 0.38
N GLN A 277 -5.96 14.87 -0.27
CA GLN A 277 -5.02 15.82 0.33
C GLN A 277 -5.59 16.48 1.60
N GLN A 278 -6.86 16.87 1.56
CA GLN A 278 -7.54 17.40 2.75
C GLN A 278 -7.70 16.33 3.84
N ALA A 279 -8.04 15.10 3.47
CA ALA A 279 -8.12 13.99 4.41
C ALA A 279 -6.78 13.70 5.10
N LYS A 280 -5.68 13.67 4.36
CA LYS A 280 -4.31 13.54 4.91
C LYS A 280 -4.01 14.65 5.94
N TYR A 281 -4.34 15.89 5.60
CA TYR A 281 -4.09 17.02 6.50
C TYR A 281 -4.96 16.97 7.77
N LEU A 282 -6.25 16.61 7.66
CA LEU A 282 -7.14 16.44 8.80
C LEU A 282 -6.69 15.28 9.71
N ILE A 283 -6.28 14.16 9.13
CA ILE A 283 -5.70 13.02 9.87
C ILE A 283 -4.45 13.47 10.62
N TYR A 284 -3.56 14.21 9.95
CA TYR A 284 -2.37 14.78 10.59
C TYR A 284 -2.72 15.65 11.80
N LEU A 285 -3.60 16.62 11.63
CA LEU A 285 -4.01 17.51 12.73
C LEU A 285 -4.65 16.76 13.89
N PHE A 286 -5.49 15.77 13.58
CA PHE A 286 -6.21 15.00 14.58
C PHE A 286 -5.30 14.13 15.45
N PHE A 287 -4.36 13.42 14.84
CA PHE A 287 -3.51 12.45 15.55
C PHE A 287 -2.21 13.05 16.08
N TYR A 288 -1.63 14.03 15.39
CA TYR A 288 -0.32 14.57 15.75
C TYR A 288 -0.40 15.91 16.48
N LYS A 289 -1.56 16.58 16.50
CA LYS A 289 -1.79 17.82 17.29
C LYS A 289 -0.59 18.78 17.28
N GLU A 290 -0.11 19.13 16.12
CA GLU A 290 1.04 20.05 15.93
C GLU A 290 2.40 19.57 16.50
N LYS A 291 2.48 18.36 17.08
CA LYS A 291 3.75 17.86 17.65
C LYS A 291 4.81 17.53 16.63
N ALA A 292 4.44 17.35 15.37
CA ALA A 292 5.35 17.07 14.27
C ALA A 292 5.18 18.14 13.19
N ASN A 293 6.22 18.91 12.92
CA ASN A 293 6.22 19.88 11.82
C ASN A 293 6.54 19.14 10.51
N ILE A 294 5.52 18.53 9.91
CA ILE A 294 5.67 17.84 8.63
C ILE A 294 5.49 18.87 7.50
N LYS A 295 6.59 19.53 7.13
CA LYS A 295 6.61 20.58 6.08
C LYS A 295 5.89 20.18 4.80
N ASN A 296 5.96 18.91 4.42
CA ASN A 296 5.31 18.38 3.20
C ASN A 296 3.78 18.38 3.25
N LEU A 297 3.17 18.41 4.44
CA LEU A 297 1.72 18.46 4.60
C LEU A 297 1.18 19.88 4.72
N GLU A 298 2.00 20.83 5.14
CA GLU A 298 1.58 22.26 5.27
C GLU A 298 1.08 22.84 3.94
N LYS A 299 1.57 22.35 2.79
CA LYS A 299 1.07 22.73 1.47
C LYS A 299 -0.41 22.40 1.25
N TYR A 300 -0.98 21.45 2.03
CA TYR A 300 -2.40 21.05 1.95
C TYR A 300 -3.29 21.78 2.97
N LYS A 301 -2.70 22.67 3.80
CA LYS A 301 -3.43 23.43 4.80
C LYS A 301 -4.56 24.25 4.18
N ASN A 302 -5.77 24.02 4.65
CA ASN A 302 -6.95 24.76 4.23
C ASN A 302 -7.76 25.19 5.47
N GLN A 303 -7.61 26.43 5.86
CA GLN A 303 -8.21 26.95 7.08
C GLN A 303 -9.74 26.79 7.10
N LYS A 304 -10.42 27.00 5.97
CA LYS A 304 -11.88 26.84 5.88
C LYS A 304 -12.33 25.41 6.15
N ILE A 305 -11.57 24.43 5.68
CA ILE A 305 -11.85 23.01 5.91
C ILE A 305 -11.52 22.66 7.36
N ILE A 306 -10.41 23.17 7.90
CA ILE A 306 -10.05 22.97 9.30
C ILE A 306 -11.17 23.50 10.20
N ASP A 307 -11.61 24.73 9.99
CA ASP A 307 -12.67 25.36 10.79
C ASP A 307 -13.98 24.58 10.71
N LEU A 308 -14.29 24.00 9.54
CA LEU A 308 -15.48 23.18 9.34
C LEU A 308 -15.43 21.88 10.15
N PHE A 309 -14.27 21.22 10.21
CA PHE A 309 -14.15 19.88 10.79
C PHE A 309 -13.68 19.85 12.24
N PHE A 310 -12.88 20.81 12.71
CA PHE A 310 -12.36 20.79 14.08
C PHE A 310 -13.28 21.41 15.13
N ASN A 311 -14.23 22.24 14.75
CA ASN A 311 -15.14 22.94 15.68
C ASN A 311 -16.40 22.14 16.04
N SER A 312 -16.51 20.87 15.65
CA SER A 312 -17.69 20.04 15.88
C SER A 312 -17.35 18.74 16.61
N LYS A 313 -18.06 18.47 17.73
CA LYS A 313 -17.96 17.20 18.47
C LYS A 313 -18.23 15.99 17.56
N LYS A 314 -19.20 16.09 16.65
CA LYS A 314 -19.55 15.04 15.69
C LYS A 314 -18.36 14.61 14.82
N HIS A 315 -17.52 15.57 14.40
CA HIS A 315 -16.36 15.28 13.57
C HIS A 315 -15.25 14.62 14.39
N ASN A 316 -15.07 15.07 15.64
CA ASN A 316 -14.11 14.44 16.55
C ASN A 316 -14.49 12.96 16.80
N ASP A 317 -15.78 12.66 17.01
CA ASP A 317 -16.26 11.28 17.20
C ASP A 317 -16.04 10.43 15.93
N TYR A 318 -16.20 11.02 14.73
CA TYR A 318 -15.90 10.33 13.48
C TYR A 318 -14.42 9.96 13.38
N PHE A 319 -13.50 10.90 13.59
CA PHE A 319 -12.06 10.62 13.53
C PHE A 319 -11.59 9.65 14.63
N LEU A 320 -12.17 9.70 15.82
CA LEU A 320 -11.94 8.70 16.86
C LEU A 320 -12.36 7.30 16.41
N SER A 321 -13.49 7.16 15.73
CA SER A 321 -13.93 5.86 15.19
C SER A 321 -12.98 5.29 14.16
N VAL A 322 -12.34 6.14 13.35
CA VAL A 322 -11.27 5.75 12.41
C VAL A 322 -10.07 5.18 13.17
N SER A 323 -9.66 5.86 14.26
CA SER A 323 -8.55 5.42 15.12
C SER A 323 -8.80 4.04 15.74
N TYR A 324 -10.00 3.80 16.28
CA TYR A 324 -10.36 2.50 16.85
C TYR A 324 -10.32 1.36 15.83
N THR A 325 -10.70 1.62 14.60
CA THR A 325 -10.63 0.63 13.51
C THR A 325 -9.17 0.27 13.20
N HIS A 326 -8.27 1.25 13.24
CA HIS A 326 -6.84 1.02 13.03
C HIS A 326 -6.21 0.23 14.18
N LEU A 327 -6.49 0.59 15.44
CA LEU A 327 -5.94 -0.09 16.62
C LEU A 327 -6.42 -1.55 16.79
N ARG A 328 -7.57 -1.91 16.24
CA ARG A 328 -8.09 -3.29 16.25
C ARG A 328 -7.57 -4.15 15.08
N ALA A 329 -7.00 -3.53 14.06
CA ALA A 329 -6.40 -4.22 12.92
C ALA A 329 -4.94 -4.63 13.19
N HIS A 330 -4.39 -4.23 14.31
CA HIS A 330 -3.07 -4.56 14.85
C HIS A 330 -3.19 -5.15 16.25
#